data_f2b96d54ee3fa5c1e31fa354e0d9398b
#
_entry.id   f2b96d54ee3fa5c1e31fa354e0d9398b
#
_cell.length_a   1.000
_cell.length_b   1.000
_cell.length_c   1.000
_cell.angle_alpha   90.00
_cell.angle_beta   90.00
_cell.angle_gamma   90.00
#
_symmetry.space_group_name_H-M   'P 1'
#
loop_
_entity.id
_entity.type
_entity.pdbx_description
1 polymer ?
#
loop_
_entity_poly.entity_id
_entity_poly.type
_entity_poly.pdbx_seq_one_letter_code
_entity_poly.pdbx_strand_id
1 'polypeptide(L)'
;MGISSIDKNFDTTFFAPNDIEWLSVADFPSMVYGVEYCKEEKIYRRLPKSVADSVSEGVSLLSKHTAGGRIRFVTDSPYVAVRLEEPFDLPMSHMTIVGTYGVSVFVEGMFSGIIMPSYEQIRNADPAVNGTGTIIFDGIKYPYKPEGLYQTEIYLPLYSAVNEIFIGVKKGSTFEPAVAYKHKKPVLFYGSSITQGGCASKPGDDYIGRISRMLDTDFVNFGFSGNAKAEKVIAEYIAKQDPSVFVLDYDHNAPDADYLKKTHFALYKTIRAAHPATPIVMMTMPTIEGYELRDFNKQRRTEIIKSYEKAK
;
A
#
# COMPACT_ATOMS: atom_id res chain seq x y z
N MET A 1 -29.95 -16.88 12.48
CA MET A 1 -29.11 -17.15 13.67
C MET A 1 -27.66 -17.03 13.22
N GLY A 2 -26.90 -16.11 13.81
CA GLY A 2 -25.49 -15.90 13.42
C GLY A 2 -24.59 -16.97 14.04
N ILE A 3 -23.40 -17.20 13.44
CA ILE A 3 -22.43 -18.19 13.94
C ILE A 3 -22.05 -17.96 15.40
N SER A 4 -21.95 -16.70 15.85
CA SER A 4 -21.65 -16.30 17.23
C SER A 4 -22.67 -16.79 18.26
N SER A 5 -23.91 -17.08 17.84
CA SER A 5 -24.92 -17.68 18.72
C SER A 5 -24.71 -19.18 18.92
N ILE A 6 -23.90 -19.82 18.09
CA ILE A 6 -23.58 -21.25 18.11
C ILE A 6 -22.20 -21.48 18.71
N ASP A 7 -21.23 -20.65 18.33
CA ASP A 7 -19.85 -20.71 18.80
C ASP A 7 -19.44 -19.36 19.35
N LYS A 8 -19.25 -19.29 20.67
CA LYS A 8 -18.84 -18.06 21.38
C LYS A 8 -17.46 -17.53 20.98
N ASN A 9 -16.60 -18.35 20.35
CA ASN A 9 -15.32 -17.89 19.83
C ASN A 9 -15.47 -16.94 18.62
N PHE A 10 -16.66 -16.91 18.01
CA PHE A 10 -17.05 -15.95 16.98
C PHE A 10 -17.84 -14.75 17.52
N ASP A 11 -17.98 -14.64 18.84
CA ASP A 11 -18.52 -13.42 19.44
C ASP A 11 -17.48 -12.31 19.34
N THR A 12 -17.68 -11.40 18.40
CA THR A 12 -16.82 -10.24 18.15
C THR A 12 -17.21 -9.01 18.94
N THR A 13 -18.11 -9.13 19.91
CA THR A 13 -18.40 -8.07 20.89
C THR A 13 -17.22 -7.95 21.84
N PHE A 14 -16.14 -7.38 21.33
CA PHE A 14 -15.04 -6.95 22.18
C PHE A 14 -15.52 -5.76 23.01
N PHE A 15 -15.49 -5.91 24.33
CA PHE A 15 -15.55 -4.76 25.20
C PHE A 15 -14.34 -3.89 24.90
N ALA A 16 -14.57 -2.77 24.20
CA ALA A 16 -13.51 -1.80 24.01
C ALA A 16 -13.01 -1.37 25.40
N PRO A 17 -11.69 -1.42 25.67
CA PRO A 17 -11.16 -0.93 26.92
C PRO A 17 -11.61 0.52 27.14
N ASN A 18 -12.05 0.85 28.34
CA ASN A 18 -12.50 2.21 28.68
C ASN A 18 -11.33 3.22 28.77
N ASP A 19 -10.10 2.73 28.63
CA ASP A 19 -8.86 3.48 28.80
C ASP A 19 -8.08 3.68 27.50
N ILE A 20 -8.75 3.60 26.33
CA ILE A 20 -8.12 3.88 25.03
C ILE A 20 -7.86 5.38 24.91
N GLU A 21 -6.62 5.74 24.59
CA GLU A 21 -6.23 7.05 24.11
C GLU A 21 -6.10 6.99 22.58
N TRP A 22 -6.92 7.77 21.86
CA TRP A 22 -6.91 7.85 20.42
C TRP A 22 -6.02 8.98 19.94
N LEU A 23 -5.06 8.69 19.09
CA LEU A 23 -4.04 9.59 18.56
C LEU A 23 -4.23 9.70 17.04
N SER A 24 -4.44 10.92 16.53
CA SER A 24 -4.52 11.16 15.09
C SER A 24 -3.13 10.97 14.47
N VAL A 25 -3.02 10.11 13.47
CA VAL A 25 -1.76 9.82 12.77
C VAL A 25 -1.24 11.04 12.01
N ALA A 26 -2.13 11.95 11.61
CA ALA A 26 -1.74 13.20 10.95
C ALA A 26 -0.86 14.11 11.85
N ASP A 27 -0.91 13.94 13.17
CA ASP A 27 -0.08 14.68 14.13
C ASP A 27 1.34 14.08 14.26
N PHE A 28 1.58 12.87 13.71
CA PHE A 28 2.83 12.12 13.81
C PHE A 28 3.41 11.77 12.44
N PRO A 29 3.73 12.73 11.57
CA PRO A 29 4.18 12.45 10.21
C PRO A 29 5.47 11.63 10.13
N SER A 30 6.32 11.66 11.18
CA SER A 30 7.54 10.84 11.27
C SER A 30 7.28 9.34 11.43
N MET A 31 6.06 8.93 11.76
CA MET A 31 5.63 7.53 11.87
C MET A 31 5.01 7.01 10.58
N VAL A 32 4.76 7.87 9.59
CA VAL A 32 4.06 7.56 8.34
C VAL A 32 5.06 7.31 7.23
N TYR A 33 4.90 6.21 6.51
CA TYR A 33 5.76 5.77 5.42
C TYR A 33 4.94 5.47 4.17
N GLY A 34 5.48 5.79 3.00
CA GLY A 34 4.90 5.45 1.70
C GLY A 34 3.69 6.27 1.25
N VAL A 35 3.15 7.10 2.11
CA VAL A 35 2.05 8.06 1.84
C VAL A 35 2.28 9.35 2.60
N GLU A 36 1.69 10.44 2.11
CA GLU A 36 1.71 11.75 2.75
C GLU A 36 0.29 12.26 2.97
N TYR A 37 0.03 12.93 4.11
CA TYR A 37 -1.25 13.54 4.37
C TYR A 37 -1.40 14.85 3.60
N CYS A 38 -2.35 14.90 2.67
CA CYS A 38 -2.71 16.09 1.93
C CYS A 38 -3.75 16.91 2.72
N LYS A 39 -3.32 17.99 3.37
CA LYS A 39 -4.19 18.85 4.20
C LYS A 39 -5.31 19.50 3.41
N GLU A 40 -5.09 19.83 2.14
CA GLU A 40 -6.06 20.46 1.27
C GLU A 40 -7.27 19.53 0.99
N GLU A 41 -6.99 18.25 0.71
CA GLU A 41 -8.02 17.25 0.39
C GLU A 41 -8.46 16.43 1.60
N LYS A 42 -7.73 16.53 2.73
CA LYS A 42 -7.92 15.72 3.95
C LYS A 42 -7.90 14.22 3.65
N ILE A 43 -6.87 13.80 2.92
CA ILE A 43 -6.64 12.38 2.57
C ILE A 43 -5.14 12.08 2.56
N TYR A 44 -4.80 10.79 2.69
CA TYR A 44 -3.45 10.30 2.42
C TYR A 44 -3.24 10.04 0.93
N ARG A 45 -2.06 10.38 0.40
CA ARG A 45 -1.72 10.21 -1.02
C ARG A 45 -0.36 9.56 -1.19
N ARG A 46 -0.20 8.78 -2.27
CA ARG A 46 1.09 8.22 -2.72
C ARG A 46 1.87 9.17 -3.63
N LEU A 47 1.19 10.10 -4.29
CA LEU A 47 1.78 11.16 -5.12
C LEU A 47 1.19 12.51 -4.71
N PRO A 48 1.98 13.61 -4.81
CA PRO A 48 1.44 14.95 -4.73
C PRO A 48 0.31 15.15 -5.76
N LYS A 49 -0.77 15.82 -5.35
CA LYS A 49 -1.95 16.07 -6.20
C LYS A 49 -1.56 16.65 -7.56
N SER A 50 -0.72 17.69 -7.58
CA SER A 50 -0.29 18.37 -8.80
C SER A 50 0.45 17.45 -9.80
N VAL A 51 1.20 16.47 -9.29
CA VAL A 51 1.86 15.47 -10.13
C VAL A 51 0.84 14.48 -10.65
N ALA A 52 0.03 13.90 -9.77
CA ALA A 52 -0.94 12.87 -10.12
C ALA A 52 -1.94 13.35 -11.19
N ASP A 53 -2.49 14.56 -11.02
CA ASP A 53 -3.46 15.17 -11.95
C ASP A 53 -2.83 15.47 -13.34
N SER A 54 -1.52 15.73 -13.39
CA SER A 54 -0.83 15.99 -14.65
C SER A 54 -0.39 14.73 -15.41
N VAL A 55 -0.48 13.55 -14.78
CA VAL A 55 -0.18 12.27 -15.44
C VAL A 55 -1.38 11.76 -16.22
N SER A 56 -2.46 11.42 -15.52
CA SER A 56 -3.73 10.97 -16.08
C SER A 56 -4.81 10.94 -14.99
N GLU A 57 -6.08 10.93 -15.42
CA GLU A 57 -7.23 10.79 -14.54
C GLU A 57 -7.14 9.51 -13.68
N GLY A 58 -6.73 8.38 -14.28
CA GLY A 58 -6.56 7.12 -13.57
C GLY A 58 -5.43 7.15 -12.52
N VAL A 59 -4.29 7.80 -12.81
CA VAL A 59 -3.23 7.99 -11.83
C VAL A 59 -3.67 8.97 -10.74
N SER A 60 -4.41 10.03 -11.08
CA SER A 60 -4.97 10.96 -10.10
C SER A 60 -5.86 10.22 -9.10
N LEU A 61 -6.79 9.39 -9.58
CA LEU A 61 -7.66 8.57 -8.73
C LEU A 61 -6.85 7.59 -7.87
N LEU A 62 -6.04 6.75 -8.50
CA LEU A 62 -5.32 5.66 -7.84
C LEU A 62 -4.22 6.16 -6.88
N SER A 63 -3.72 7.38 -7.04
CA SER A 63 -2.77 7.97 -6.10
C SER A 63 -3.35 8.24 -4.71
N LYS A 64 -4.69 8.28 -4.60
CA LYS A 64 -5.42 8.40 -3.33
C LYS A 64 -5.50 7.07 -2.57
N HIS A 65 -5.40 5.93 -3.27
CA HIS A 65 -5.33 4.63 -2.61
C HIS A 65 -4.01 4.49 -1.85
N THR A 66 -4.08 4.00 -0.62
CA THR A 66 -2.94 4.01 0.31
C THR A 66 -2.01 2.80 0.19
N ALA A 67 -2.04 2.10 -0.95
CA ALA A 67 -1.18 0.93 -1.20
C ALA A 67 0.29 1.20 -0.87
N GLY A 68 0.86 0.41 0.04
CA GLY A 68 2.23 0.61 0.54
C GLY A 68 2.37 1.65 1.63
N GLY A 69 1.27 2.34 2.01
CA GLY A 69 1.22 3.19 3.20
C GLY A 69 1.42 2.36 4.46
N ARG A 70 2.22 2.87 5.41
CA ARG A 70 2.51 2.19 6.66
C ARG A 70 2.62 3.19 7.79
N ILE A 71 2.21 2.74 9.00
CA ILE A 71 2.44 3.47 10.25
C ILE A 71 3.33 2.61 11.12
N ARG A 72 4.44 3.16 11.60
CA ARG A 72 5.43 2.45 12.40
C ARG A 72 5.71 3.20 13.70
N PHE A 73 5.53 2.51 14.82
CA PHE A 73 5.72 3.07 16.15
C PHE A 73 6.18 2.00 17.14
N VAL A 74 6.66 2.43 18.29
CA VAL A 74 6.89 1.58 19.45
C VAL A 74 5.90 1.91 20.55
N THR A 75 5.47 0.89 21.28
CA THR A 75 4.55 1.02 22.41
C THR A 75 4.74 -0.08 23.42
N ASP A 76 4.36 0.14 24.66
CA ASP A 76 4.22 -0.87 25.71
C ASP A 76 2.74 -1.17 26.04
N SER A 77 1.82 -0.65 25.23
CA SER A 77 0.38 -0.87 25.40
C SER A 77 0.04 -2.36 25.33
N PRO A 78 -0.87 -2.89 26.16
CA PRO A 78 -1.30 -4.27 26.09
C PRO A 78 -2.12 -4.59 24.83
N TYR A 79 -2.57 -3.56 24.10
CA TYR A 79 -3.33 -3.67 22.85
C TYR A 79 -2.99 -2.53 21.91
N VAL A 80 -3.29 -2.73 20.64
CA VAL A 80 -3.28 -1.70 19.59
C VAL A 80 -4.65 -1.64 18.96
N ALA A 81 -5.28 -0.47 19.01
CA ALA A 81 -6.53 -0.19 18.31
C ALA A 81 -6.24 0.65 17.07
N VAL A 82 -7.04 0.47 16.02
CA VAL A 82 -6.98 1.29 14.81
C VAL A 82 -8.40 1.69 14.45
N ARG A 83 -8.57 2.96 14.10
CA ARG A 83 -9.80 3.49 13.51
C ARG A 83 -9.45 4.16 12.19
N LEU A 84 -10.21 3.84 11.15
CA LEU A 84 -10.13 4.46 9.84
C LEU A 84 -11.44 5.12 9.47
N GLU A 85 -11.30 6.22 8.74
CA GLU A 85 -12.36 6.86 8.00
C GLU A 85 -11.96 6.87 6.52
N GLU A 86 -12.81 6.29 5.66
CA GLU A 86 -12.56 6.08 4.24
C GLU A 86 -13.73 6.59 3.43
N PRO A 87 -13.52 7.24 2.26
CA PRO A 87 -14.59 7.49 1.34
C PRO A 87 -15.14 6.15 0.83
N PHE A 88 -16.46 6.08 0.68
CA PHE A 88 -17.08 4.89 0.11
C PHE A 88 -16.62 4.70 -1.35
N ASP A 89 -16.21 3.49 -1.68
CA ASP A 89 -16.05 2.98 -3.04
C ASP A 89 -16.64 1.57 -3.10
N LEU A 90 -17.01 1.09 -4.29
CA LEU A 90 -17.58 -0.24 -4.44
C LEU A 90 -16.49 -1.30 -4.30
N PRO A 91 -16.71 -2.35 -3.49
CA PRO A 91 -15.76 -3.44 -3.38
C PRO A 91 -15.66 -4.20 -4.71
N MET A 92 -14.44 -4.50 -5.11
CA MET A 92 -14.18 -5.30 -6.29
C MET A 92 -14.32 -6.79 -5.97
N SER A 93 -15.10 -7.53 -6.77
CA SER A 93 -15.44 -8.94 -6.52
C SER A 93 -14.23 -9.90 -6.47
N HIS A 94 -13.10 -9.51 -7.02
CA HIS A 94 -11.85 -10.29 -7.02
C HIS A 94 -10.86 -9.87 -5.92
N MET A 95 -11.21 -8.89 -5.09
CA MET A 95 -10.41 -8.43 -3.95
C MET A 95 -11.05 -8.87 -2.63
N THR A 96 -10.24 -9.18 -1.65
CA THR A 96 -10.73 -9.38 -0.29
C THR A 96 -11.17 -8.05 0.31
N ILE A 97 -12.15 -8.06 1.21
CA ILE A 97 -12.57 -6.85 1.95
C ILE A 97 -11.38 -6.24 2.70
N VAL A 98 -10.57 -7.07 3.36
CA VAL A 98 -9.39 -6.58 4.06
C VAL A 98 -8.33 -6.01 3.11
N GLY A 99 -8.17 -6.57 1.91
CA GLY A 99 -7.25 -6.04 0.91
C GLY A 99 -7.72 -4.70 0.33
N THR A 100 -9.04 -4.52 0.22
CA THR A 100 -9.62 -3.28 -0.30
C THR A 100 -9.59 -2.17 0.75
N TYR A 101 -10.16 -2.40 1.94
CA TYR A 101 -10.42 -1.37 2.96
C TYR A 101 -9.66 -1.58 4.26
N GLY A 102 -9.21 -2.79 4.55
CA GLY A 102 -8.66 -3.13 5.86
C GLY A 102 -7.20 -2.79 6.04
N VAL A 103 -6.75 -2.99 7.26
CA VAL A 103 -5.34 -2.89 7.64
C VAL A 103 -4.82 -4.21 8.18
N SER A 104 -3.53 -4.41 8.08
CA SER A 104 -2.81 -5.51 8.72
C SER A 104 -1.88 -4.98 9.80
N VAL A 105 -1.91 -5.60 10.95
CA VAL A 105 -1.07 -5.28 12.11
C VAL A 105 0.04 -6.32 12.22
N PHE A 106 1.28 -5.84 12.25
CA PHE A 106 2.47 -6.65 12.50
C PHE A 106 3.14 -6.14 13.79
N VAL A 107 3.61 -7.06 14.61
CA VAL A 107 4.34 -6.77 15.84
C VAL A 107 5.67 -7.52 15.79
N GLU A 108 6.78 -6.81 15.97
CA GLU A 108 8.13 -7.35 15.81
C GLU A 108 8.30 -8.12 14.49
N GLY A 109 7.72 -7.59 13.38
CA GLY A 109 7.73 -8.20 12.07
C GLY A 109 6.79 -9.41 11.89
N MET A 110 6.14 -9.89 12.93
CA MET A 110 5.19 -11.01 12.90
C MET A 110 3.76 -10.53 12.73
N PHE A 111 3.00 -11.22 11.89
CA PHE A 111 1.59 -10.94 11.67
C PHE A 111 0.78 -11.14 12.96
N SER A 112 0.11 -10.08 13.42
CA SER A 112 -0.71 -10.06 14.64
C SER A 112 -2.21 -10.06 14.36
N GLY A 113 -2.65 -9.65 13.18
CA GLY A 113 -4.06 -9.69 12.81
C GLY A 113 -4.47 -8.63 11.80
N ILE A 114 -5.76 -8.61 11.49
CA ILE A 114 -6.40 -7.66 10.57
C ILE A 114 -7.49 -6.88 11.29
N ILE A 115 -7.74 -5.66 10.81
CA ILE A 115 -8.91 -4.86 11.17
C ILE A 115 -9.55 -4.42 9.85
N MET A 116 -10.86 -4.61 9.69
CA MET A 116 -11.58 -4.32 8.45
C MET A 116 -13.04 -3.98 8.75
N PRO A 117 -13.73 -3.24 7.86
CA PRO A 117 -15.15 -2.98 8.01
C PRO A 117 -15.97 -4.26 7.83
N SER A 118 -17.12 -4.32 8.51
CA SER A 118 -18.14 -5.33 8.26
C SER A 118 -18.91 -5.02 6.96
N TYR A 119 -19.57 -6.03 6.40
CA TYR A 119 -20.47 -5.83 5.25
C TYR A 119 -21.57 -4.81 5.54
N GLU A 120 -22.06 -4.74 6.77
CA GLU A 120 -23.07 -3.79 7.19
C GLU A 120 -22.55 -2.37 7.18
N GLN A 121 -21.33 -2.12 7.65
CA GLN A 121 -20.68 -0.81 7.61
C GLN A 121 -20.47 -0.34 6.16
N ILE A 122 -20.00 -1.23 5.28
CA ILE A 122 -19.84 -0.93 3.84
C ILE A 122 -21.18 -0.59 3.20
N ARG A 123 -22.21 -1.41 3.42
CA ARG A 123 -23.56 -1.20 2.89
C ARG A 123 -24.18 0.11 3.38
N ASN A 124 -24.05 0.42 4.66
CA ASN A 124 -24.60 1.64 5.25
C ASN A 124 -23.87 2.90 4.79
N ALA A 125 -22.66 2.77 4.25
CA ALA A 125 -21.92 3.88 3.66
C ALA A 125 -22.32 4.13 2.18
N ASP A 126 -22.95 3.17 1.49
CA ASP A 126 -23.26 3.25 0.08
C ASP A 126 -24.28 4.38 -0.22
N PRO A 127 -23.92 5.45 -0.97
CA PRO A 127 -24.82 6.53 -1.33
C PRO A 127 -26.03 6.06 -2.16
N ALA A 128 -25.92 4.95 -2.89
CA ALA A 128 -27.02 4.40 -3.68
C ALA A 128 -28.16 3.83 -2.80
N VAL A 129 -27.90 3.58 -1.53
CA VAL A 129 -28.89 3.12 -0.54
C VAL A 129 -29.09 4.16 0.59
N ASN A 130 -28.92 5.43 0.29
CA ASN A 130 -28.98 6.55 1.24
C ASN A 130 -27.89 6.55 2.32
N GLY A 131 -26.73 5.97 2.00
CA GLY A 131 -25.57 5.95 2.88
C GLY A 131 -24.85 7.29 2.99
N THR A 132 -23.92 7.36 3.93
CA THR A 132 -23.16 8.59 4.25
C THR A 132 -22.09 8.94 3.21
N GLY A 133 -21.72 8.01 2.33
CA GLY A 133 -20.55 8.14 1.45
C GLY A 133 -19.22 7.90 2.17
N THR A 134 -19.26 7.48 3.44
CA THR A 134 -18.07 7.28 4.27
C THR A 134 -18.17 5.99 5.06
N ILE A 135 -17.12 5.17 4.99
CA ILE A 135 -16.95 3.97 5.80
C ILE A 135 -16.13 4.34 7.04
N ILE A 136 -16.68 4.11 8.23
CA ILE A 136 -15.96 4.27 9.50
C ILE A 136 -15.94 2.94 10.20
N PHE A 137 -14.76 2.46 10.54
CA PHE A 137 -14.61 1.24 11.30
C PHE A 137 -13.42 1.33 12.25
N ASP A 138 -13.47 0.54 13.28
CA ASP A 138 -12.37 0.36 14.22
C ASP A 138 -12.22 -1.11 14.64
N GLY A 139 -11.13 -1.40 15.31
CA GLY A 139 -10.88 -2.70 15.88
C GLY A 139 -9.66 -2.69 16.78
N ILE A 140 -9.54 -3.72 17.59
CA ILE A 140 -8.47 -3.88 18.56
C ILE A 140 -7.74 -5.19 18.30
N LYS A 141 -6.42 -5.17 18.46
CA LYS A 141 -5.58 -6.36 18.51
C LYS A 141 -4.85 -6.43 19.84
N TYR A 142 -4.83 -7.62 20.40
CA TYR A 142 -4.04 -7.98 21.59
C TYR A 142 -2.85 -8.80 21.09
N PRO A 143 -1.77 -8.13 20.64
CA PRO A 143 -0.66 -8.86 20.06
C PRO A 143 0.08 -9.64 21.13
N TYR A 144 0.60 -10.82 20.74
CA TYR A 144 1.66 -11.42 21.53
C TYR A 144 2.87 -10.48 21.51
N LYS A 145 3.28 -10.02 22.65
CA LYS A 145 4.41 -9.08 22.79
C LYS A 145 5.45 -9.62 23.75
N PRO A 146 6.73 -9.29 23.53
CA PRO A 146 7.75 -9.42 24.56
C PRO A 146 7.44 -8.45 25.72
N GLU A 147 8.06 -8.65 26.86
CA GLU A 147 7.99 -7.68 27.96
C GLU A 147 8.59 -6.33 27.55
N GLY A 148 7.95 -5.23 27.94
CA GLY A 148 8.40 -3.86 27.65
C GLY A 148 7.92 -3.32 26.31
N LEU A 149 8.73 -2.44 25.72
CA LEU A 149 8.45 -1.82 24.42
C LEU A 149 8.53 -2.83 23.29
N TYR A 150 7.62 -2.69 22.32
CA TYR A 150 7.62 -3.49 21.10
C TYR A 150 7.27 -2.61 19.89
N GLN A 151 7.84 -2.98 18.73
CA GLN A 151 7.59 -2.29 17.49
C GLN A 151 6.31 -2.82 16.85
N THR A 152 5.48 -1.88 16.41
CA THR A 152 4.26 -2.16 15.63
C THR A 152 4.36 -1.52 14.26
N GLU A 153 3.95 -2.26 13.24
CA GLU A 153 3.83 -1.78 11.86
C GLU A 153 2.42 -2.09 11.35
N ILE A 154 1.71 -1.06 10.87
CA ILE A 154 0.36 -1.17 10.34
C ILE A 154 0.39 -0.85 8.86
N TYR A 155 0.07 -1.83 8.01
CA TYR A 155 -0.08 -1.65 6.57
C TYR A 155 -1.48 -1.17 6.24
N LEU A 156 -1.56 -0.10 5.45
CA LEU A 156 -2.79 0.56 5.04
C LEU A 156 -3.47 -0.14 3.86
N PRO A 157 -4.76 0.15 3.58
CA PRO A 157 -5.52 -0.43 2.48
C PRO A 157 -4.83 -0.35 1.13
N LEU A 158 -5.02 -1.37 0.29
CA LEU A 158 -4.39 -1.46 -1.03
C LEU A 158 -5.21 -0.74 -2.12
N TYR A 159 -6.55 -0.70 -1.97
CA TYR A 159 -7.45 -0.18 -3.00
C TYR A 159 -8.53 0.76 -2.46
N SER A 160 -8.29 1.37 -1.30
CA SER A 160 -9.13 2.44 -0.76
C SER A 160 -8.30 3.68 -0.48
N ALA A 161 -8.92 4.85 -0.61
CA ALA A 161 -8.43 6.09 -0.06
C ALA A 161 -8.69 6.12 1.45
N VAL A 162 -7.90 6.86 2.21
CA VAL A 162 -8.07 7.04 3.64
C VAL A 162 -8.08 8.52 3.97
N ASN A 163 -9.14 8.97 4.64
CA ASN A 163 -9.29 10.35 5.11
C ASN A 163 -8.57 10.55 6.43
N GLU A 164 -8.92 9.73 7.43
CA GLU A 164 -8.41 9.85 8.79
C GLU A 164 -7.96 8.48 9.31
N ILE A 165 -6.87 8.49 10.07
CA ILE A 165 -6.33 7.32 10.75
C ILE A 165 -6.06 7.70 12.19
N PHE A 166 -6.60 6.90 13.11
CA PHE A 166 -6.32 7.00 14.52
C PHE A 166 -5.72 5.71 15.04
N ILE A 167 -4.69 5.84 15.85
CA ILE A 167 -4.12 4.73 16.62
C ILE A 167 -4.58 4.87 18.06
N GLY A 168 -5.12 3.79 18.60
CA GLY A 168 -5.52 3.70 19.99
C GLY A 168 -4.52 2.85 20.78
N VAL A 169 -4.00 3.41 21.85
CA VAL A 169 -3.17 2.72 22.84
C VAL A 169 -3.78 2.87 24.22
N LYS A 170 -3.37 2.05 25.17
CA LYS A 170 -3.79 2.27 26.56
C LYS A 170 -3.28 3.63 27.02
N LYS A 171 -4.15 4.40 27.68
CA LYS A 171 -3.81 5.71 28.23
C LYS A 171 -2.56 5.65 29.09
N GLY A 172 -1.59 6.52 28.77
CA GLY A 172 -0.30 6.60 29.45
C GLY A 172 0.74 5.59 28.97
N SER A 173 0.44 4.79 27.95
CA SER A 173 1.45 3.97 27.28
C SER A 173 2.35 4.82 26.40
N THR A 174 3.54 4.34 26.16
CA THR A 174 4.48 4.92 25.20
C THR A 174 3.90 4.89 23.79
N PHE A 175 4.05 5.99 23.06
CA PHE A 175 3.75 6.07 21.63
C PHE A 175 4.80 6.94 20.95
N GLU A 176 5.82 6.29 20.39
CA GLU A 176 6.98 6.96 19.80
C GLU A 176 7.30 6.36 18.42
N PRO A 177 8.03 7.08 17.53
CA PRO A 177 8.46 6.54 16.26
C PRO A 177 9.25 5.24 16.45
N ALA A 178 9.00 4.27 15.56
CA ALA A 178 9.75 3.02 15.53
C ALA A 178 11.22 3.25 15.17
N VAL A 179 12.05 2.25 15.47
CA VAL A 179 13.43 2.23 14.99
C VAL A 179 13.43 2.33 13.45
N ALA A 180 14.28 3.19 12.92
CA ALA A 180 14.42 3.36 11.48
C ALA A 180 14.77 2.04 10.79
N TYR A 181 14.33 1.88 9.55
CA TYR A 181 14.73 0.73 8.73
C TYR A 181 16.25 0.63 8.64
N LYS A 182 16.75 -0.61 8.57
CA LYS A 182 18.16 -0.91 8.38
C LYS A 182 18.74 -0.21 7.15
N HIS A 183 17.96 -0.18 6.06
CA HIS A 183 18.32 0.51 4.83
C HIS A 183 17.59 1.86 4.78
N LYS A 184 18.37 2.96 4.91
CA LYS A 184 17.85 4.33 5.07
C LYS A 184 17.13 4.88 3.83
N LYS A 185 17.51 4.43 2.63
CA LYS A 185 16.87 4.86 1.38
C LYS A 185 15.86 3.82 0.94
N PRO A 186 14.64 4.21 0.56
CA PRO A 186 13.60 3.28 0.16
C PRO A 186 13.96 2.56 -1.16
N VAL A 187 13.35 1.42 -1.40
CA VAL A 187 13.24 0.83 -2.73
C VAL A 187 12.01 1.43 -3.41
N LEU A 188 12.15 1.99 -4.60
CA LEU A 188 11.04 2.57 -5.35
C LEU A 188 10.53 1.57 -6.39
N PHE A 189 9.27 1.20 -6.27
CA PHE A 189 8.56 0.33 -7.22
C PHE A 189 7.61 1.15 -8.07
N TYR A 190 7.76 1.06 -9.39
CA TYR A 190 6.83 1.63 -10.36
C TYR A 190 6.21 0.51 -11.21
N GLY A 191 4.89 0.38 -11.18
CA GLY A 191 4.30 -0.74 -11.87
C GLY A 191 2.77 -0.82 -11.91
N SER A 192 2.29 -2.01 -12.21
CA SER A 192 0.90 -2.35 -12.49
C SER A 192 0.04 -2.54 -11.23
N SER A 193 -1.13 -3.19 -11.42
CA SER A 193 -1.99 -3.67 -10.33
C SER A 193 -1.27 -4.67 -9.40
N ILE A 194 -0.34 -5.46 -9.94
CA ILE A 194 0.45 -6.41 -9.16
C ILE A 194 1.35 -5.64 -8.19
N THR A 195 1.99 -4.58 -8.66
CA THR A 195 2.80 -3.67 -7.85
C THR A 195 1.94 -2.92 -6.82
N GLN A 196 0.74 -2.46 -7.20
CA GLN A 196 -0.20 -1.86 -6.25
C GLN A 196 -0.62 -2.83 -5.14
N GLY A 197 -0.61 -4.14 -5.39
CA GLY A 197 -1.01 -5.18 -4.44
C GLY A 197 -2.33 -5.83 -4.79
N GLY A 198 -2.75 -5.77 -6.07
CA GLY A 198 -4.00 -6.38 -6.55
C GLY A 198 -4.08 -7.86 -6.22
N CYS A 199 -5.22 -8.29 -5.67
CA CYS A 199 -5.55 -9.65 -5.26
C CYS A 199 -4.67 -10.22 -4.13
N ALA A 200 -3.83 -9.42 -3.47
CA ALA A 200 -3.19 -9.84 -2.24
C ALA A 200 -4.25 -10.13 -1.16
N SER A 201 -3.99 -11.13 -0.34
CA SER A 201 -4.96 -11.58 0.69
C SER A 201 -5.26 -10.48 1.71
N LYS A 202 -4.28 -9.63 2.01
CA LYS A 202 -4.36 -8.49 2.92
C LYS A 202 -3.20 -7.51 2.65
N PRO A 203 -3.27 -6.26 3.15
CA PRO A 203 -2.16 -5.32 3.07
C PRO A 203 -0.88 -5.90 3.66
N GLY A 204 0.25 -5.66 2.99
CA GLY A 204 1.55 -6.19 3.38
C GLY A 204 1.81 -7.65 2.92
N ASP A 205 0.83 -8.36 2.36
CA ASP A 205 1.05 -9.67 1.74
C ASP A 205 1.32 -9.58 0.23
N ASP A 206 1.23 -8.40 -0.33
CA ASP A 206 1.80 -8.10 -1.64
C ASP A 206 3.33 -8.31 -1.63
N TYR A 207 3.91 -8.54 -2.83
CA TYR A 207 5.32 -8.89 -2.91
C TYR A 207 6.25 -7.79 -2.37
N ILE A 208 5.85 -6.52 -2.46
CA ILE A 208 6.62 -5.38 -1.97
C ILE A 208 6.66 -5.37 -0.45
N GLY A 209 5.51 -5.51 0.20
CA GLY A 209 5.42 -5.57 1.65
C GLY A 209 6.21 -6.76 2.25
N ARG A 210 6.21 -7.90 1.54
CA ARG A 210 7.02 -9.07 1.93
C ARG A 210 8.52 -8.79 1.80
N ILE A 211 8.97 -8.21 0.69
CA ILE A 211 10.38 -7.82 0.49
C ILE A 211 10.82 -6.83 1.56
N SER A 212 10.00 -5.82 1.85
CA SER A 212 10.29 -4.82 2.88
C SER A 212 10.59 -5.47 4.25
N ARG A 213 9.70 -6.34 4.73
CA ARG A 213 9.90 -7.04 6.00
C ARG A 213 11.08 -8.01 5.98
N MET A 214 11.31 -8.72 4.86
CA MET A 214 12.43 -9.65 4.73
C MET A 214 13.80 -8.97 4.77
N LEU A 215 13.89 -7.76 4.21
CA LEU A 215 15.15 -7.01 4.08
C LEU A 215 15.29 -5.88 5.09
N ASP A 216 14.27 -5.63 5.91
CA ASP A 216 14.19 -4.47 6.81
C ASP A 216 14.53 -3.18 6.04
N THR A 217 13.75 -2.92 4.98
CA THR A 217 13.94 -1.78 4.08
C THR A 217 12.65 -1.01 3.88
N ASP A 218 12.77 0.32 3.84
CA ASP A 218 11.67 1.18 3.42
C ASP A 218 11.39 1.02 1.94
N PHE A 219 10.15 1.34 1.52
CA PHE A 219 9.77 1.33 0.12
C PHE A 219 8.74 2.39 -0.23
N VAL A 220 8.70 2.74 -1.51
CA VAL A 220 7.67 3.59 -2.14
C VAL A 220 6.96 2.77 -3.20
N ASN A 221 5.63 2.69 -3.11
CA ASN A 221 4.78 1.95 -4.04
C ASN A 221 4.08 2.89 -5.02
N PHE A 222 4.60 2.98 -6.24
CA PHE A 222 3.98 3.65 -7.38
C PHE A 222 3.37 2.63 -8.35
N GLY A 223 2.65 1.65 -7.81
CA GLY A 223 1.77 0.76 -8.56
C GLY A 223 0.44 1.46 -8.87
N PHE A 224 0.05 1.49 -10.14
CA PHE A 224 -1.20 2.11 -10.60
C PHE A 224 -1.94 1.14 -11.50
N SER A 225 -2.95 0.47 -10.94
CA SER A 225 -3.75 -0.56 -11.62
C SER A 225 -4.25 -0.08 -13.01
N GLY A 226 -3.80 -0.74 -14.09
CA GLY A 226 -4.15 -0.36 -15.47
C GLY A 226 -3.57 0.96 -15.97
N ASN A 227 -2.87 1.76 -15.12
CA ASN A 227 -2.52 3.15 -15.40
C ASN A 227 -1.02 3.50 -15.30
N ALA A 228 -0.15 2.58 -14.94
CA ALA A 228 1.29 2.81 -15.04
C ALA A 228 1.75 2.63 -16.49
N LYS A 229 1.94 3.73 -17.22
CA LYS A 229 2.26 3.73 -18.66
C LYS A 229 3.55 4.47 -19.00
N ALA A 230 4.37 4.79 -17.98
CA ALA A 230 5.64 5.51 -18.11
C ALA A 230 5.52 6.86 -18.86
N GLU A 231 4.44 7.60 -18.59
CA GLU A 231 4.25 8.95 -19.08
C GLU A 231 5.44 9.84 -18.65
N LYS A 232 5.76 10.81 -19.47
CA LYS A 232 6.93 11.68 -19.24
C LYS A 232 6.91 12.34 -17.86
N VAL A 233 5.74 12.82 -17.42
CA VAL A 233 5.58 13.49 -16.12
C VAL A 233 5.93 12.58 -14.96
N ILE A 234 5.41 11.33 -14.96
CA ILE A 234 5.71 10.37 -13.90
C ILE A 234 7.19 9.93 -13.95
N ALA A 235 7.76 9.76 -15.15
CA ALA A 235 9.17 9.42 -15.31
C ALA A 235 10.09 10.51 -14.72
N GLU A 236 9.78 11.79 -14.97
CA GLU A 236 10.51 12.93 -14.42
C GLU A 236 10.32 13.07 -12.90
N TYR A 237 9.13 12.73 -12.39
CA TYR A 237 8.89 12.72 -10.95
C TYR A 237 9.67 11.59 -10.25
N ILE A 238 9.64 10.38 -10.80
CA ILE A 238 10.39 9.23 -10.28
C ILE A 238 11.90 9.54 -10.29
N ALA A 239 12.40 10.15 -11.35
CA ALA A 239 13.81 10.52 -11.46
C ALA A 239 14.29 11.58 -10.43
N LYS A 240 13.36 12.28 -9.77
CA LYS A 240 13.69 13.22 -8.67
C LYS A 240 13.71 12.55 -7.30
N GLN A 241 13.27 11.31 -7.18
CA GLN A 241 13.32 10.57 -5.92
C GLN A 241 14.76 10.09 -5.64
N ASP A 242 15.06 9.77 -4.38
CA ASP A 242 16.39 9.28 -3.97
C ASP A 242 16.31 7.86 -3.36
N PRO A 243 15.95 6.84 -4.13
CA PRO A 243 15.88 5.47 -3.65
C PRO A 243 17.24 4.76 -3.67
N SER A 244 17.31 3.65 -2.93
CA SER A 244 18.42 2.70 -3.02
C SER A 244 18.39 1.84 -4.29
N VAL A 245 17.19 1.55 -4.80
CA VAL A 245 16.94 0.74 -6.01
C VAL A 245 15.66 1.25 -6.69
N PHE A 246 15.66 1.31 -8.02
CA PHE A 246 14.43 1.42 -8.80
C PHE A 246 13.99 0.06 -9.33
N VAL A 247 12.70 -0.27 -9.21
CA VAL A 247 12.09 -1.48 -9.77
C VAL A 247 11.00 -1.06 -10.76
N LEU A 248 11.15 -1.46 -12.02
CA LEU A 248 10.23 -1.11 -13.12
C LEU A 248 9.43 -2.36 -13.51
N ASP A 249 8.12 -2.37 -13.19
CA ASP A 249 7.21 -3.51 -13.29
C ASP A 249 5.86 -3.11 -13.93
N TYR A 250 5.92 -2.39 -15.09
CA TYR A 250 4.69 -1.83 -15.68
C TYR A 250 4.27 -2.45 -17.01
N ASP A 251 4.92 -3.51 -17.48
CA ASP A 251 4.65 -4.13 -18.78
C ASP A 251 3.18 -4.60 -18.93
N HIS A 252 2.55 -5.02 -17.83
CA HIS A 252 1.13 -5.40 -17.78
C HIS A 252 0.18 -4.28 -18.21
N ASN A 253 0.54 -3.01 -17.96
CA ASN A 253 -0.31 -1.86 -18.24
C ASN A 253 -0.04 -1.24 -19.61
N ALA A 254 1.06 -1.61 -20.26
CA ALA A 254 1.33 -1.16 -21.62
C ALA A 254 0.28 -1.75 -22.57
N PRO A 255 -0.34 -0.95 -23.44
CA PRO A 255 -1.35 -1.45 -24.38
C PRO A 255 -0.84 -2.60 -25.25
N ASP A 256 0.40 -2.49 -25.73
CA ASP A 256 1.05 -3.46 -26.61
C ASP A 256 2.58 -3.39 -26.50
N ALA A 257 3.26 -4.24 -27.26
CA ALA A 257 4.72 -4.29 -27.30
C ALA A 257 5.36 -3.07 -27.98
N ASP A 258 4.68 -2.46 -28.96
CA ASP A 258 5.17 -1.24 -29.62
C ASP A 258 5.18 -0.05 -28.67
N TYR A 259 4.22 0.01 -27.76
CA TYR A 259 4.20 1.00 -26.68
C TYR A 259 5.40 0.80 -25.75
N LEU A 260 5.68 -0.42 -25.29
CA LEU A 260 6.86 -0.72 -24.47
C LEU A 260 8.16 -0.38 -25.17
N LYS A 261 8.28 -0.70 -26.46
CA LYS A 261 9.45 -0.33 -27.27
C LYS A 261 9.73 1.16 -27.27
N LYS A 262 8.68 1.99 -27.24
CA LYS A 262 8.79 3.46 -27.20
C LYS A 262 9.09 3.99 -25.80
N THR A 263 8.52 3.39 -24.76
CA THR A 263 8.47 3.99 -23.40
C THR A 263 9.46 3.38 -22.41
N HIS A 264 9.76 2.07 -22.49
CA HIS A 264 10.52 1.40 -21.44
C HIS A 264 11.97 1.88 -21.37
N PHE A 265 12.68 1.90 -22.50
CA PHE A 265 14.05 2.42 -22.54
C PHE A 265 14.11 3.93 -22.31
N ALA A 266 13.06 4.67 -22.69
CA ALA A 266 12.97 6.12 -22.44
C ALA A 266 12.85 6.40 -20.93
N LEU A 267 11.99 5.64 -20.20
CA LEU A 267 11.89 5.71 -18.75
C LEU A 267 13.24 5.39 -18.09
N TYR A 268 13.88 4.28 -18.49
CA TYR A 268 15.22 3.93 -18.01
C TYR A 268 16.21 5.08 -18.20
N LYS A 269 16.29 5.68 -19.40
CA LYS A 269 17.22 6.79 -19.67
C LYS A 269 16.96 8.00 -18.78
N THR A 270 15.70 8.33 -18.56
CA THR A 270 15.32 9.46 -17.70
C THR A 270 15.81 9.24 -16.27
N ILE A 271 15.60 8.04 -15.73
CA ILE A 271 16.06 7.66 -14.37
C ILE A 271 17.58 7.60 -14.34
N ARG A 272 18.22 6.93 -15.29
CA ARG A 272 19.68 6.75 -15.33
C ARG A 272 20.45 8.07 -15.47
N ALA A 273 19.89 9.05 -16.18
CA ALA A 273 20.48 10.38 -16.30
C ALA A 273 20.55 11.12 -14.96
N ALA A 274 19.53 10.94 -14.11
CA ALA A 274 19.49 11.54 -12.77
C ALA A 274 20.28 10.69 -11.74
N HIS A 275 20.34 9.38 -11.94
CA HIS A 275 20.94 8.39 -11.01
C HIS A 275 21.95 7.50 -11.72
N PRO A 276 23.18 7.99 -11.99
CA PRO A 276 24.18 7.25 -12.77
C PRO A 276 24.57 5.89 -12.17
N ALA A 277 24.55 5.74 -10.84
CA ALA A 277 25.02 4.56 -10.13
C ALA A 277 23.91 3.73 -9.45
N THR A 278 22.71 4.28 -9.25
CA THR A 278 21.63 3.56 -8.55
C THR A 278 21.17 2.34 -9.33
N PRO A 279 21.09 1.15 -8.74
CA PRO A 279 20.58 -0.04 -9.41
C PRO A 279 19.15 0.15 -9.95
N ILE A 280 18.90 -0.37 -11.15
CA ILE A 280 17.57 -0.40 -11.78
C ILE A 280 17.24 -1.83 -12.15
N VAL A 281 16.20 -2.38 -11.54
CA VAL A 281 15.66 -3.71 -11.84
C VAL A 281 14.56 -3.57 -12.89
N MET A 282 14.69 -4.25 -14.01
CA MET A 282 13.66 -4.32 -15.05
C MET A 282 12.92 -5.66 -14.90
N MET A 283 11.65 -5.59 -14.53
CA MET A 283 10.81 -6.76 -14.39
C MET A 283 9.95 -6.98 -15.65
N THR A 284 9.59 -8.21 -15.87
CA THR A 284 8.59 -8.60 -16.86
C THR A 284 7.62 -9.58 -16.22
N MET A 285 6.46 -9.77 -16.84
CA MET A 285 5.40 -10.63 -16.35
C MET A 285 5.94 -11.96 -15.79
N PRO A 286 5.64 -12.32 -14.53
CA PRO A 286 6.02 -13.59 -13.96
C PRO A 286 5.38 -14.73 -14.74
N THR A 287 6.10 -15.86 -14.87
CA THR A 287 5.59 -17.11 -15.43
C THR A 287 5.34 -18.10 -14.31
N ILE A 288 4.25 -18.85 -14.42
CA ILE A 288 4.01 -20.03 -13.60
C ILE A 288 4.55 -21.23 -14.37
N GLU A 289 5.29 -22.11 -13.72
CA GLU A 289 5.81 -23.34 -14.31
C GLU A 289 4.69 -24.15 -14.97
N GLY A 290 4.90 -24.62 -16.20
CA GLY A 290 3.90 -25.32 -16.99
C GLY A 290 2.87 -24.43 -17.71
N TYR A 291 2.95 -23.10 -17.54
CA TYR A 291 2.06 -22.16 -18.22
C TYR A 291 2.78 -21.48 -19.38
N GLU A 292 2.42 -21.82 -20.61
CA GLU A 292 2.95 -21.11 -21.77
C GLU A 292 2.47 -19.66 -21.82
N LEU A 293 3.42 -18.72 -21.93
CA LEU A 293 3.08 -17.32 -22.16
C LEU A 293 2.34 -17.19 -23.50
N ARG A 294 1.22 -16.47 -23.48
CA ARG A 294 0.56 -16.04 -24.72
C ARG A 294 1.52 -15.21 -25.56
N ASP A 295 1.38 -15.24 -26.89
CA ASP A 295 2.32 -14.57 -27.79
C ASP A 295 2.47 -13.07 -27.52
N PHE A 296 1.40 -12.41 -27.16
CA PHE A 296 1.46 -10.99 -26.83
C PHE A 296 2.30 -10.70 -25.56
N ASN A 297 2.34 -11.61 -24.58
CA ASN A 297 3.20 -11.50 -23.41
C ASN A 297 4.66 -11.82 -23.75
N LYS A 298 4.90 -12.77 -24.67
CA LYS A 298 6.25 -13.05 -25.21
C LYS A 298 6.83 -11.82 -25.92
N GLN A 299 6.00 -11.12 -26.69
CA GLN A 299 6.40 -9.88 -27.37
C GLN A 299 6.77 -8.77 -26.36
N ARG A 300 5.96 -8.55 -25.31
CA ARG A 300 6.28 -7.58 -24.24
C ARG A 300 7.59 -7.91 -23.55
N ARG A 301 7.77 -9.17 -23.12
CA ARG A 301 9.03 -9.64 -22.53
C ARG A 301 10.22 -9.39 -23.45
N THR A 302 10.07 -9.63 -24.74
CA THR A 302 11.12 -9.37 -25.74
C THR A 302 11.52 -7.89 -25.75
N GLU A 303 10.59 -6.96 -25.67
CA GLU A 303 10.90 -5.52 -25.65
C GLU A 303 11.57 -5.08 -24.33
N ILE A 304 11.21 -5.67 -23.18
CA ILE A 304 11.91 -5.45 -21.92
C ILE A 304 13.36 -5.95 -22.01
N ILE A 305 13.59 -7.17 -22.55
CA ILE A 305 14.94 -7.72 -22.74
C ILE A 305 15.77 -6.83 -23.68
N LYS A 306 15.20 -6.36 -24.79
CA LYS A 306 15.88 -5.42 -25.70
C LYS A 306 16.22 -4.09 -25.00
N SER A 307 15.35 -3.63 -24.11
CA SER A 307 15.60 -2.42 -23.31
C SER A 307 16.77 -2.63 -22.35
N TYR A 308 16.82 -3.79 -21.69
CA TYR A 308 17.93 -4.18 -20.82
C TYR A 308 19.25 -4.30 -21.57
N GLU A 309 19.27 -4.97 -22.75
CA GLU A 309 20.48 -5.09 -23.58
C GLU A 309 21.03 -3.72 -24.04
N LYS A 310 20.15 -2.76 -24.28
CA LYS A 310 20.56 -1.36 -24.61
C LYS A 310 21.09 -0.59 -23.39
N ALA A 311 20.74 -1.05 -22.18
CA ALA A 311 21.12 -0.40 -20.93
C ALA A 311 22.49 -0.86 -20.41
N LYS A 312 23.00 -1.99 -20.88
CA LYS A 312 24.36 -2.49 -20.62
C LYS A 312 25.41 -1.59 -21.27
#